data_57d93bb5119c79d90044070c52509d8c
#
_entry.id   57d93bb5119c79d90044070c52509d8c
#
_cell.length_a   1.000
_cell.length_b   1.000
_cell.length_c   1.000
_cell.angle_alpha   90.00
_cell.angle_beta   90.00
_cell.angle_gamma   90.00
#
_symmetry.space_group_name_H-M   'P 1'
#
loop_
_entity.id
_entity.type
_entity.pdbx_description
1 polymer ?
#
loop_
_entity_poly.entity_id
_entity_poly.type
_entity_poly.pdbx_seq_one_letter_code
_entity_poly.pdbx_strand_id
1 'polypeptide(L)'
;SISLIPQRIVMWTAGVSYFNRGSNRKGLLKKVLVHPCMIAVYIGLFLMLTGIPLPGFMDKTVSALSSCTTAMTMVYIGTILSDVDWKTIVTGKQLYFSVMRLVIIPLIVWLPCRFLHVDPLITGVSVFLVAMPAGSTTSLLAAKYGADADSAAKCVVLSTALSVITVPVWGLLLGGI
;
A
#
# COMPACT_ATOMS: atom_id res chain seq x y z
N SER A 1 8.27 -10.02 6.57
CA SER A 1 8.89 -9.00 5.66
C SER A 1 9.08 -9.49 4.24
N ILE A 2 9.46 -10.75 4.00
CA ILE A 2 9.69 -11.30 2.65
C ILE A 2 8.39 -11.33 1.81
N SER A 3 7.25 -11.61 2.42
CA SER A 3 5.93 -11.63 1.76
C SER A 3 5.50 -10.27 1.18
N LEU A 4 6.05 -9.16 1.66
CA LEU A 4 5.72 -7.81 1.18
C LEU A 4 6.45 -7.44 -0.13
N ILE A 5 7.54 -8.14 -0.46
CA ILE A 5 8.35 -7.83 -1.65
C ILE A 5 7.57 -8.11 -2.95
N PRO A 6 6.97 -9.29 -3.17
CA PRO A 6 6.19 -9.55 -4.38
C PRO A 6 4.99 -8.62 -4.49
N GLN A 7 4.32 -8.29 -3.37
CA GLN A 7 3.22 -7.35 -3.35
C GLN A 7 3.65 -5.94 -3.78
N ARG A 8 4.82 -5.46 -3.33
CA ARG A 8 5.35 -4.17 -3.76
C ARG A 8 5.71 -4.16 -5.24
N ILE A 9 6.35 -5.20 -5.74
CA ILE A 9 6.71 -5.33 -7.16
C ILE A 9 5.43 -5.30 -8.03
N VAL A 10 4.42 -6.08 -7.67
CA VAL A 10 3.13 -6.12 -8.39
C VAL A 10 2.43 -4.76 -8.31
N MET A 11 2.40 -4.12 -7.16
CA MET A 11 1.78 -2.80 -6.99
C MET A 11 2.44 -1.73 -7.87
N TRP A 12 3.78 -1.69 -7.90
CA TRP A 12 4.49 -0.72 -8.73
C TRP A 12 4.39 -1.02 -10.22
N THR A 13 4.48 -2.28 -10.63
CA THR A 13 4.32 -2.68 -12.04
C THR A 13 2.89 -2.49 -12.54
N ALA A 14 1.91 -3.02 -11.83
CA ALA A 14 0.51 -2.89 -12.22
C ALA A 14 -0.01 -1.45 -12.04
N GLY A 15 0.35 -0.77 -10.94
CA GLY A 15 -0.07 0.60 -10.67
C GLY A 15 0.44 1.58 -11.73
N VAL A 16 1.74 1.58 -12.02
CA VAL A 16 2.31 2.47 -13.05
C VAL A 16 1.79 2.11 -14.45
N SER A 17 1.59 0.82 -14.75
CA SER A 17 1.00 0.36 -16.02
C SER A 17 -0.44 0.82 -16.20
N TYR A 18 -1.23 0.86 -15.14
CA TYR A 18 -2.63 1.28 -15.18
C TYR A 18 -2.79 2.79 -15.40
N PHE A 19 -1.95 3.59 -14.76
CA PHE A 19 -1.97 5.05 -14.91
C PHE A 19 -1.42 5.51 -16.28
N ASN A 20 -0.68 4.69 -16.99
CA ASN A 20 0.00 5.05 -18.23
C ASN A 20 -0.63 4.37 -19.47
N ARG A 21 -1.96 4.40 -19.55
CA ARG A 21 -2.80 3.70 -20.54
C ARG A 21 -2.60 4.07 -22.02
N GLY A 22 -1.66 4.97 -22.34
CA GLY A 22 -1.47 5.53 -23.70
C GLY A 22 -0.14 5.19 -24.38
N SER A 23 0.77 4.41 -23.81
CA SER A 23 2.09 4.18 -24.40
C SER A 23 2.40 2.68 -24.59
N ASN A 24 3.17 2.41 -25.64
CA ASN A 24 3.60 1.08 -26.09
C ASN A 24 4.08 0.19 -24.91
N ARG A 25 3.48 -1.00 -24.71
CA ARG A 25 3.70 -1.92 -23.57
C ARG A 25 5.18 -2.24 -23.30
N LYS A 26 6.01 -2.34 -24.34
CA LYS A 26 7.45 -2.60 -24.21
C LYS A 26 8.24 -1.39 -23.68
N GLY A 27 7.84 -0.17 -24.06
CA GLY A 27 8.43 1.08 -23.54
C GLY A 27 8.03 1.36 -22.09
N LEU A 28 6.83 0.95 -21.69
CA LEU A 28 6.32 1.07 -20.31
C LEU A 28 7.08 0.19 -19.33
N LEU A 29 7.28 -1.08 -19.66
CA LEU A 29 8.05 -2.01 -18.82
C LEU A 29 9.48 -1.50 -18.58
N LYS A 30 10.14 -0.98 -19.62
CA LYS A 30 11.47 -0.39 -19.49
C LYS A 30 11.46 0.87 -18.61
N LYS A 31 10.46 1.73 -18.75
CA LYS A 31 10.29 2.94 -17.91
C LYS A 31 10.01 2.59 -16.45
N VAL A 32 9.21 1.55 -16.20
CA VAL A 32 8.92 1.08 -14.83
C VAL A 32 10.14 0.44 -14.20
N LEU A 33 10.86 -0.43 -14.93
CA LEU A 33 12.05 -1.12 -14.43
C LEU A 33 13.21 -0.14 -14.13
N VAL A 34 13.34 0.95 -14.90
CA VAL A 34 14.36 1.99 -14.71
C VAL A 34 13.86 3.11 -13.78
N HIS A 35 12.64 3.01 -13.23
CA HIS A 35 12.13 4.01 -12.29
C HIS A 35 12.96 4.01 -11.00
N PRO A 36 13.35 5.20 -10.46
CA PRO A 36 14.23 5.29 -9.28
C PRO A 36 13.71 4.51 -8.07
N CYS A 37 12.41 4.40 -7.90
CA CYS A 37 11.81 3.59 -6.85
C CYS A 37 12.09 2.09 -7.03
N MET A 38 12.08 1.58 -8.28
CA MET A 38 12.38 0.17 -8.56
C MET A 38 13.87 -0.12 -8.37
N ILE A 39 14.74 0.81 -8.78
CA ILE A 39 16.19 0.71 -8.54
C ILE A 39 16.47 0.61 -7.04
N ALA A 40 15.84 1.45 -6.22
CA ALA A 40 15.99 1.39 -4.77
C ALA A 40 15.51 0.06 -4.17
N VAL A 41 14.41 -0.51 -4.70
CA VAL A 41 13.92 -1.85 -4.29
C VAL A 41 14.91 -2.94 -4.66
N TYR A 42 15.51 -2.90 -5.87
CA TYR A 42 16.51 -3.88 -6.30
C TYR A 42 17.77 -3.80 -5.44
N ILE A 43 18.26 -2.58 -5.16
CA ILE A 43 19.43 -2.38 -4.28
C ILE A 43 19.12 -2.90 -2.87
N GLY A 44 17.95 -2.57 -2.30
CA GLY A 44 17.55 -3.06 -0.99
C GLY A 44 17.41 -4.57 -0.91
N LEU A 45 16.86 -5.19 -1.98
CA LEU A 45 16.75 -6.65 -2.08
C LEU A 45 18.12 -7.31 -2.20
N PHE A 46 19.01 -6.75 -3.00
CA PHE A 46 20.38 -7.24 -3.16
C PHE A 46 21.15 -7.20 -1.84
N LEU A 47 21.10 -6.07 -1.12
CA LEU A 47 21.72 -5.93 0.20
C LEU A 47 21.12 -6.92 1.22
N MET A 48 19.82 -7.15 1.17
CA MET A 48 19.16 -8.11 2.06
C MET A 48 19.60 -9.55 1.78
N LEU A 49 19.74 -9.93 0.50
CA LEU A 49 20.15 -11.29 0.10
C LEU A 49 21.64 -11.56 0.35
N THR A 50 22.48 -10.56 0.16
CA THR A 50 23.93 -10.69 0.38
C THR A 50 24.32 -10.60 1.85
N GLY A 51 23.43 -10.10 2.73
CA GLY A 51 23.70 -9.95 4.15
C GLY A 51 24.86 -8.97 4.47
N ILE A 52 25.27 -8.14 3.50
CA ILE A 52 26.35 -7.18 3.68
C ILE A 52 25.88 -6.07 4.64
N PRO A 53 26.52 -5.91 5.82
CA PRO A 53 26.17 -4.82 6.72
C PRO A 53 26.56 -3.48 6.07
N LEU A 54 25.62 -2.56 5.98
CA LEU A 54 25.89 -1.18 5.55
C LEU A 54 26.81 -0.50 6.58
N PRO A 55 27.76 0.33 6.15
CA PRO A 55 28.50 1.20 7.07
C PRO A 55 27.53 2.00 7.94
N GLY A 56 27.80 2.10 9.23
CA GLY A 56 26.86 2.64 10.22
C GLY A 56 26.38 4.07 9.90
N PHE A 57 27.17 4.86 9.16
CA PHE A 57 26.77 6.18 8.72
C PHE A 57 25.72 6.10 7.58
N MET A 58 25.83 5.14 6.65
CA MET A 58 24.86 4.97 5.56
C MET A 58 23.52 4.44 6.10
N ASP A 59 23.58 3.52 7.04
CA ASP A 59 22.37 3.00 7.70
C ASP A 59 21.59 4.10 8.41
N LYS A 60 22.27 4.95 9.18
CA LYS A 60 21.66 6.13 9.83
C LYS A 60 21.08 7.12 8.82
N THR A 61 21.77 7.38 7.72
CA THR A 61 21.31 8.30 6.68
C THR A 61 20.05 7.76 5.98
N VAL A 62 20.04 6.48 5.59
CA VAL A 62 18.89 5.85 4.94
C VAL A 62 17.69 5.81 5.90
N SER A 63 17.92 5.50 7.17
CA SER A 63 16.89 5.50 8.21
C SER A 63 16.29 6.89 8.43
N ALA A 64 17.12 7.93 8.50
CA ALA A 64 16.68 9.31 8.63
C ALA A 64 15.85 9.77 7.41
N LEU A 65 16.28 9.45 6.19
CA LEU A 65 15.53 9.74 4.96
C LEU A 65 14.19 8.99 4.92
N SER A 66 14.17 7.73 5.38
CA SER A 66 12.93 6.95 5.48
C SER A 66 11.93 7.60 6.44
N SER A 67 12.39 8.04 7.61
CA SER A 67 11.56 8.75 8.58
C SER A 67 11.04 10.09 8.05
N CYS A 68 11.91 10.84 7.38
CA CYS A 68 11.55 12.11 6.72
C CYS A 68 10.48 11.88 5.64
N THR A 69 10.61 10.84 4.84
CA THR A 69 9.62 10.49 3.80
C THR A 69 8.25 10.22 4.41
N THR A 70 8.18 9.52 5.54
CA THR A 70 6.92 9.26 6.24
C THR A 70 6.26 10.55 6.71
N ALA A 71 7.02 11.43 7.36
CA ALA A 71 6.52 12.72 7.83
C ALA A 71 6.02 13.60 6.67
N MET A 72 6.83 13.72 5.60
CA MET A 72 6.46 14.48 4.40
C MET A 72 5.20 13.94 3.72
N THR A 73 5.03 12.61 3.67
CA THR A 73 3.83 11.98 3.10
C THR A 73 2.59 12.31 3.92
N MET A 74 2.70 12.35 5.25
CA MET A 74 1.58 12.73 6.12
C MET A 74 1.20 14.20 5.94
N VAL A 75 2.18 15.11 5.86
CA VAL A 75 1.95 16.53 5.56
C VAL A 75 1.28 16.68 4.19
N TYR A 76 1.78 15.98 3.17
CA TYR A 76 1.20 16.00 1.82
C TYR A 76 -0.27 15.55 1.80
N ILE A 77 -0.60 14.47 2.50
CA ILE A 77 -2.01 14.02 2.62
C ILE A 77 -2.83 15.06 3.36
N GLY A 78 -2.28 15.67 4.43
CA GLY A 78 -2.94 16.73 5.16
C GLY A 78 -3.25 17.95 4.29
N THR A 79 -2.33 18.36 3.41
CA THR A 79 -2.56 19.48 2.48
C THR A 79 -3.64 19.18 1.46
N ILE A 80 -3.65 17.99 0.87
CA ILE A 80 -4.73 17.60 -0.04
C ILE A 80 -6.07 17.57 0.70
N LEU A 81 -6.06 17.09 1.94
CA LEU A 81 -7.29 16.96 2.73
C LEU A 81 -7.85 18.32 3.19
N SER A 82 -6.99 19.34 3.35
CA SER A 82 -7.43 20.69 3.73
C SER A 82 -8.29 21.38 2.67
N ASP A 83 -8.07 21.03 1.39
CA ASP A 83 -8.81 21.57 0.25
C ASP A 83 -10.13 20.81 -0.02
N VAL A 84 -10.37 19.73 0.74
CA VAL A 84 -11.54 18.85 0.55
C VAL A 84 -12.67 19.22 1.50
N ASP A 85 -13.85 19.44 0.95
CA ASP A 85 -15.08 19.57 1.73
C ASP A 85 -15.38 18.27 2.49
N TRP A 86 -15.41 18.34 3.82
CA TRP A 86 -15.68 17.21 4.72
C TRP A 86 -16.98 16.47 4.39
N LYS A 87 -17.97 17.19 3.86
CA LYS A 87 -19.25 16.62 3.41
C LYS A 87 -19.11 15.69 2.19
N THR A 88 -18.04 15.85 1.41
CA THR A 88 -17.80 15.06 0.20
C THR A 88 -16.85 13.87 0.42
N ILE A 89 -16.28 13.73 1.62
CA ILE A 89 -15.41 12.60 1.99
C ILE A 89 -16.21 11.29 2.01
N VAL A 90 -17.44 11.35 2.52
CA VAL A 90 -18.31 10.17 2.61
C VAL A 90 -19.22 10.13 1.41
N THR A 91 -18.68 9.84 0.24
CA THR A 91 -19.49 9.56 -0.94
C THR A 91 -19.65 8.05 -1.09
N GLY A 92 -20.76 7.60 -1.66
CA GLY A 92 -21.06 6.16 -1.82
C GLY A 92 -19.95 5.37 -2.53
N LYS A 93 -19.21 6.01 -3.45
CA LYS A 93 -18.08 5.38 -4.15
C LYS A 93 -16.89 5.09 -3.22
N GLN A 94 -16.51 6.06 -2.37
CA GLN A 94 -15.43 5.91 -1.41
C GLN A 94 -15.80 4.90 -0.30
N LEU A 95 -17.05 4.92 0.14
CA LEU A 95 -17.54 3.96 1.13
C LEU A 95 -17.55 2.54 0.54
N TYR A 96 -18.05 2.37 -0.68
CA TYR A 96 -18.02 1.08 -1.38
C TYR A 96 -16.59 0.55 -1.52
N PHE A 97 -15.64 1.40 -1.94
CA PHE A 97 -14.24 1.04 -2.05
C PHE A 97 -13.66 0.60 -0.70
N SER A 98 -13.94 1.35 0.37
CA SER A 98 -13.44 1.04 1.71
C SER A 98 -14.00 -0.28 2.25
N VAL A 99 -15.30 -0.54 2.07
CA VAL A 99 -15.93 -1.80 2.47
C VAL A 99 -15.37 -2.99 1.67
N MET A 100 -15.25 -2.84 0.35
CA MET A 100 -14.63 -3.86 -0.50
C MET A 100 -13.23 -4.21 -0.01
N ARG A 101 -12.41 -3.20 0.28
CA ARG A 101 -11.02 -3.40 0.67
C ARG A 101 -10.84 -3.93 2.08
N LEU A 102 -11.62 -3.43 3.04
CA LEU A 102 -11.44 -3.75 4.46
C LEU A 102 -12.21 -5.00 4.92
N VAL A 103 -13.25 -5.39 4.17
CA VAL A 103 -14.11 -6.51 4.55
C VAL A 103 -14.08 -7.60 3.49
N ILE A 104 -14.42 -7.28 2.23
CA ILE A 104 -14.64 -8.30 1.21
C ILE A 104 -13.32 -8.97 0.79
N ILE A 105 -12.27 -8.20 0.54
CA ILE A 105 -10.99 -8.76 0.11
C ILE A 105 -10.35 -9.62 1.21
N PRO A 106 -10.26 -9.20 2.49
CA PRO A 106 -9.80 -10.07 3.57
C PRO A 106 -10.66 -11.32 3.75
N LEU A 107 -11.98 -11.23 3.57
CA LEU A 107 -12.89 -12.37 3.63
C LEU A 107 -12.59 -13.40 2.52
N ILE A 108 -12.35 -12.92 1.30
CA ILE A 108 -11.97 -13.78 0.15
C ILE A 108 -10.65 -14.51 0.41
N VAL A 109 -9.71 -13.89 1.14
CA VAL A 109 -8.43 -14.53 1.50
C VAL A 109 -8.62 -15.48 2.69
N TRP A 110 -9.42 -15.09 3.68
CA TRP A 110 -9.65 -15.88 4.87
C TRP A 110 -10.38 -17.21 4.59
N LEU A 111 -11.42 -17.18 3.74
CA LEU A 111 -12.22 -18.36 3.41
C LEU A 111 -11.37 -19.52 2.85
N PRO A 112 -10.57 -19.35 1.77
CA PRO A 112 -9.72 -20.43 1.27
C PRO A 112 -8.69 -20.92 2.28
N CYS A 113 -8.08 -20.01 3.05
CA CYS A 113 -7.09 -20.40 4.06
C CYS A 113 -7.71 -21.30 5.14
N ARG A 114 -8.95 -21.03 5.52
CA ARG A 114 -9.71 -21.87 6.46
C ARG A 114 -10.09 -23.21 5.89
N PHE A 115 -10.52 -23.26 4.61
CA PHE A 115 -10.88 -24.53 3.95
C PHE A 115 -9.65 -25.42 3.71
N LEU A 116 -8.50 -24.83 3.38
CA LEU A 116 -7.25 -25.54 3.13
C LEU A 116 -6.48 -25.91 4.41
N HIS A 117 -7.04 -25.63 5.60
CA HIS A 117 -6.40 -25.88 6.91
C HIS A 117 -4.95 -25.33 6.97
N VAL A 118 -4.75 -24.14 6.39
CA VAL A 118 -3.46 -23.45 6.43
C VAL A 118 -3.13 -23.06 7.87
N ASP A 119 -1.86 -23.10 8.25
CA ASP A 119 -1.37 -22.69 9.56
C ASP A 119 -2.04 -21.38 10.03
N PRO A 120 -2.60 -21.35 11.26
CA PRO A 120 -3.28 -20.16 11.78
C PRO A 120 -2.43 -18.90 11.74
N LEU A 121 -1.13 -19.02 11.97
CA LEU A 121 -0.20 -17.89 11.91
C LEU A 121 -0.08 -17.33 10.50
N ILE A 122 0.04 -18.19 9.49
CA ILE A 122 0.15 -17.78 8.08
C ILE A 122 -1.17 -17.15 7.63
N THR A 123 -2.30 -17.75 8.01
CA THR A 123 -3.64 -17.22 7.73
C THR A 123 -3.82 -15.84 8.35
N GLY A 124 -3.48 -15.68 9.62
CA GLY A 124 -3.56 -14.41 10.33
C GLY A 124 -2.74 -13.31 9.67
N VAL A 125 -1.46 -13.57 9.40
CA VAL A 125 -0.57 -12.61 8.73
C VAL A 125 -1.10 -12.24 7.34
N SER A 126 -1.59 -13.21 6.56
CA SER A 126 -2.10 -12.96 5.20
C SER A 126 -3.36 -12.09 5.22
N VAL A 127 -4.30 -12.39 6.11
CA VAL A 127 -5.54 -11.62 6.26
C VAL A 127 -5.25 -10.20 6.74
N PHE A 128 -4.37 -10.02 7.75
CA PHE A 128 -3.98 -8.69 8.23
C PHE A 128 -3.29 -7.85 7.16
N LEU A 129 -2.40 -8.43 6.36
CA LEU A 129 -1.72 -7.73 5.27
C LEU A 129 -2.71 -7.19 4.22
N VAL A 130 -3.76 -7.97 3.95
CA VAL A 130 -4.79 -7.60 2.97
C VAL A 130 -5.84 -6.67 3.57
N ALA A 131 -6.13 -6.78 4.87
CA ALA A 131 -7.04 -5.91 5.61
C ALA A 131 -6.48 -4.49 5.85
N MET A 132 -5.24 -4.21 5.48
CA MET A 132 -4.67 -2.87 5.58
C MET A 132 -5.42 -1.87 4.69
N PRO A 133 -5.65 -0.62 5.18
CA PRO A 133 -6.29 0.44 4.40
C PRO A 133 -5.47 0.80 3.15
N ALA A 134 -6.06 1.61 2.29
CA ALA A 134 -5.37 2.09 1.09
C ALA A 134 -4.11 2.87 1.45
N GLY A 135 -3.00 2.55 0.78
CA GLY A 135 -1.73 3.23 1.03
C GLY A 135 -1.73 4.66 0.47
N SER A 136 -1.09 5.58 1.19
CA SER A 136 -0.88 6.97 0.77
C SER A 136 -0.13 7.10 -0.56
N THR A 137 0.63 6.09 -0.94
CA THR A 137 1.27 6.01 -2.27
C THR A 137 0.26 6.08 -3.42
N THR A 138 -1.00 5.69 -3.20
CA THR A 138 -2.06 5.75 -4.23
C THR A 138 -2.40 7.19 -4.59
N SER A 139 -2.56 8.08 -3.59
CA SER A 139 -2.82 9.50 -3.83
C SER A 139 -1.61 10.21 -4.42
N LEU A 140 -0.41 9.85 -3.98
CA LEU A 140 0.83 10.39 -4.52
C LEU A 140 1.04 10.02 -6.00
N LEU A 141 0.76 8.76 -6.38
CA LEU A 141 0.81 8.33 -7.78
C LEU A 141 -0.27 9.03 -8.61
N ALA A 142 -1.49 9.14 -8.08
CA ALA A 142 -2.58 9.83 -8.76
C ALA A 142 -2.19 11.27 -9.10
N ALA A 143 -1.62 12.01 -8.14
CA ALA A 143 -1.11 13.38 -8.37
C ALA A 143 0.02 13.42 -9.40
N LYS A 144 0.99 12.51 -9.29
CA LYS A 144 2.14 12.45 -10.19
C LYS A 144 1.77 12.18 -11.65
N TYR A 145 0.74 11.38 -11.88
CA TYR A 145 0.29 10.99 -13.23
C TYR A 145 -0.93 11.78 -13.72
N GLY A 146 -1.30 12.87 -13.04
CA GLY A 146 -2.41 13.74 -13.46
C GLY A 146 -3.78 13.09 -13.34
N ALA A 147 -3.91 12.06 -12.48
CA ALA A 147 -5.19 11.47 -12.14
C ALA A 147 -5.85 12.22 -10.96
N ASP A 148 -7.07 11.84 -10.61
CA ASP A 148 -7.84 12.47 -9.53
C ASP A 148 -7.21 12.15 -8.15
N ALA A 149 -6.27 12.99 -7.74
CA ALA A 149 -5.57 12.88 -6.46
C ALA A 149 -6.50 13.16 -5.27
N ASP A 150 -7.51 14.01 -5.46
CA ASP A 150 -8.50 14.36 -4.45
C ASP A 150 -9.35 13.13 -4.09
N SER A 151 -9.95 12.48 -5.07
CA SER A 151 -10.71 11.24 -4.84
C SER A 151 -9.82 10.13 -4.25
N ALA A 152 -8.57 10.01 -4.67
CA ALA A 152 -7.64 9.03 -4.11
C ALA A 152 -7.31 9.32 -2.64
N ALA A 153 -7.08 10.58 -2.27
CA ALA A 153 -6.84 10.99 -0.89
C ALA A 153 -8.06 10.75 0.01
N LYS A 154 -9.26 11.07 -0.47
CA LYS A 154 -10.54 10.77 0.22
C LYS A 154 -10.68 9.27 0.51
N CYS A 155 -10.37 8.41 -0.46
CA CYS A 155 -10.39 6.96 -0.27
C CYS A 155 -9.37 6.50 0.79
N VAL A 156 -8.15 7.07 0.79
CA VAL A 156 -7.12 6.75 1.79
C VAL A 156 -7.59 7.13 3.19
N VAL A 157 -8.07 8.35 3.37
CA VAL A 157 -8.53 8.85 4.67
C VAL A 157 -9.71 8.05 5.19
N LEU A 158 -10.74 7.84 4.36
CA LEU A 158 -11.93 7.09 4.76
C LEU A 158 -11.59 5.63 5.11
N SER A 159 -10.77 4.97 4.30
CA SER A 159 -10.35 3.59 4.58
C SER A 159 -9.49 3.51 5.84
N THR A 160 -8.63 4.50 6.10
CA THR A 160 -7.82 4.56 7.33
C THR A 160 -8.70 4.78 8.56
N ALA A 161 -9.67 5.68 8.49
CA ALA A 161 -10.62 5.91 9.59
C ALA A 161 -11.44 4.65 9.90
N LEU A 162 -11.96 3.97 8.88
CA LEU A 162 -12.70 2.72 9.04
C LEU A 162 -11.82 1.57 9.52
N SER A 163 -10.54 1.56 9.20
CA SER A 163 -9.62 0.50 9.63
C SER A 163 -9.42 0.46 11.14
N VAL A 164 -9.61 1.57 11.83
CA VAL A 164 -9.56 1.64 13.31
C VAL A 164 -10.56 0.67 13.95
N ILE A 165 -11.69 0.45 13.29
CA ILE A 165 -12.73 -0.49 13.76
C ILE A 165 -12.52 -1.88 13.13
N THR A 166 -12.24 -1.94 11.83
CA THR A 166 -12.21 -3.23 11.10
C THR A 166 -10.99 -4.08 11.43
N VAL A 167 -9.81 -3.46 11.68
CA VAL A 167 -8.60 -4.22 12.01
C VAL A 167 -8.71 -4.93 13.37
N PRO A 168 -9.17 -4.30 14.47
CA PRO A 168 -9.44 -5.03 15.71
C PRO A 168 -10.49 -6.12 15.56
N VAL A 169 -11.55 -5.92 14.77
CA VAL A 169 -12.57 -6.95 14.51
C VAL A 169 -11.95 -8.18 13.84
N TRP A 170 -11.10 -7.97 12.83
CA TRP A 170 -10.32 -9.08 12.23
C TRP A 170 -9.38 -9.75 13.23
N GLY A 171 -8.76 -8.98 14.14
CA GLY A 171 -7.92 -9.51 15.21
C GLY A 171 -8.68 -10.44 16.14
N LEU A 172 -9.88 -10.06 16.55
CA LEU A 172 -10.76 -10.90 17.38
C LEU A 172 -11.22 -12.15 16.64
N LEU A 173 -11.59 -12.03 15.37
CA LEU A 173 -12.01 -13.17 14.54
C LEU A 173 -10.89 -14.20 14.32
N LEU A 174 -9.66 -13.72 14.16
CA LEU A 174 -8.47 -14.57 13.96
C LEU A 174 -7.89 -15.08 15.28
N GLY A 175 -7.98 -14.30 16.36
CA GLY A 175 -7.49 -14.69 17.69
C GLY A 175 -8.39 -15.70 18.42
N GLY A 176 -9.61 -15.94 17.93
CA GLY A 176 -10.55 -16.95 18.43
C GLY A 176 -10.39 -18.32 17.75
N ILE A 177 -9.39 -18.50 16.89
CA ILE A 177 -9.06 -19.72 16.17
C ILE A 177 -7.71 -20.23 16.65
#